data_d12cc4bafaa4e7df18b8c2f49da6681d
#
_entry.id   d12cc4bafaa4e7df18b8c2f49da6681d
#
_cell.length_a   1.000
_cell.length_b   1.000
_cell.length_c   1.000
_cell.angle_alpha   90.00
_cell.angle_beta   90.00
_cell.angle_gamma   90.00
#
_symmetry.space_group_name_H-M   'P 1'
#
loop_
_entity.id
_entity.type
_entity.pdbx_description
1 polymer ?
#
loop_
_entity_poly.entity_id
_entity_poly.type
_entity_poly.pdbx_seq_one_letter_code
_entity_poly.pdbx_strand_id
1 'polypeptide(L)'
;MKIYFCLTTLCLSQLMLTPAYAETIDELKQELEAQKQINELLKQRIRILEAQTKEQQGDASKAVAPSLPADTEKAPEKRAGDPEEDRALERALVRQGLSILSPGSWELTPGIVWAHTGSDATRSRSDDYIATLDARIGLPWNTMLGIGVPYYIEADREIGENSGFGDLSLRLWKQFLAQSNNYPSLVGSLAYNAPTGEDAAGPIPLGSDFHRLSFNLNTSKSIDPLVLYGDLFYSYTFSEDFDDIEIQPSDTMGFRGGASLAITPDITGNIGLRVSFLDELERDGEKVQGTDQTIGFLEVGMGYLLNRRSFLSFSADIGITDDSPDLILGISVPTRF
;
A
#
# COMPACT_ATOMS: atom_id res chain seq x y z
N MET A 1 -34.50 -57.48 -9.93
CA MET A 1 -34.44 -58.70 -9.11
C MET A 1 -33.31 -58.55 -8.12
N LYS A 2 -33.69 -58.51 -6.81
CA LYS A 2 -32.85 -58.57 -5.53
C LYS A 2 -31.91 -57.40 -5.32
N ILE A 3 -32.23 -56.34 -4.57
CA ILE A 3 -32.35 -56.10 -3.13
C ILE A 3 -31.47 -57.01 -2.29
N TYR A 4 -30.36 -56.47 -1.76
CA TYR A 4 -29.88 -56.86 -0.40
C TYR A 4 -29.41 -55.59 0.33
N PHE A 5 -30.16 -55.25 1.29
CA PHE A 5 -29.94 -54.50 2.50
C PHE A 5 -28.81 -55.16 3.30
N CYS A 6 -27.84 -54.45 3.75
CA CYS A 6 -27.11 -54.83 4.96
C CYS A 6 -26.84 -53.59 5.83
N LEU A 7 -27.55 -53.63 6.90
CA LEU A 7 -27.49 -52.78 8.10
C LEU A 7 -26.29 -53.19 8.93
N THR A 8 -25.90 -52.28 9.83
CA THR A 8 -25.04 -52.40 11.01
C THR A 8 -23.54 -52.22 10.73
N THR A 9 -22.88 -51.28 11.35
CA THR A 9 -22.63 -51.27 12.80
C THR A 9 -22.19 -49.87 13.23
N LEU A 10 -22.88 -49.35 14.20
CA LEU A 10 -22.50 -48.19 15.03
C LEU A 10 -21.20 -48.56 15.79
N CYS A 11 -20.09 -47.94 15.41
CA CYS A 11 -18.89 -47.88 16.24
C CYS A 11 -18.79 -46.48 16.80
N LEU A 12 -19.33 -46.27 18.00
CA LEU A 12 -18.89 -45.25 18.93
C LEU A 12 -17.42 -45.56 19.28
N SER A 13 -16.50 -45.01 18.56
CA SER A 13 -15.14 -44.86 19.03
C SER A 13 -15.07 -43.53 19.78
N GLN A 14 -14.95 -43.64 21.09
CA GLN A 14 -14.59 -42.60 22.04
C GLN A 14 -13.49 -41.72 21.42
N LEU A 15 -13.82 -40.43 21.14
CA LEU A 15 -12.82 -39.40 21.01
C LEU A 15 -12.09 -39.34 22.34
N MET A 16 -10.97 -40.00 22.42
CA MET A 16 -9.94 -39.71 23.40
C MET A 16 -9.51 -38.30 23.14
N LEU A 17 -9.96 -37.33 23.95
CA LEU A 17 -9.35 -36.03 24.04
C LEU A 17 -7.87 -36.25 24.34
N THR A 18 -7.01 -36.07 23.36
CA THR A 18 -5.57 -36.12 23.56
C THR A 18 -5.18 -34.97 24.49
N PRO A 19 -4.22 -35.17 25.42
CA PRO A 19 -3.79 -34.10 26.35
C PRO A 19 -3.35 -32.82 25.68
N ALA A 20 -2.93 -32.85 24.42
CA ALA A 20 -2.58 -31.69 23.62
C ALA A 20 -3.76 -30.71 23.40
N TYR A 21 -5.01 -31.16 23.35
CA TYR A 21 -6.18 -30.27 23.21
C TYR A 21 -6.55 -29.57 24.53
N ALA A 22 -6.25 -30.19 25.68
CA ALA A 22 -6.47 -29.57 26.97
C ALA A 22 -5.47 -28.43 27.24
N GLU A 23 -4.22 -28.60 26.82
CA GLU A 23 -3.16 -27.61 26.95
C GLU A 23 -3.44 -26.34 26.10
N THR A 24 -3.91 -26.50 24.87
CA THR A 24 -4.30 -25.36 24.02
C THR A 24 -5.53 -24.61 24.54
N ILE A 25 -6.49 -25.28 25.18
CA ILE A 25 -7.66 -24.60 25.77
C ILE A 25 -7.27 -23.79 27.01
N ASP A 26 -6.33 -24.26 27.79
CA ASP A 26 -5.86 -23.56 29.00
C ASP A 26 -4.95 -22.37 28.63
N GLU A 27 -4.15 -22.47 27.57
CA GLU A 27 -3.42 -21.32 26.98
C GLU A 27 -4.38 -20.26 26.47
N LEU A 28 -5.41 -20.62 25.70
CA LEU A 28 -6.44 -19.68 25.21
C LEU A 28 -7.21 -19.00 26.34
N LYS A 29 -7.47 -19.70 27.47
CA LYS A 29 -8.07 -19.08 28.65
C LYS A 29 -7.15 -18.06 29.30
N GLN A 30 -5.84 -18.35 29.39
CA GLN A 30 -4.85 -17.43 29.94
C GLN A 30 -4.72 -16.17 29.06
N GLU A 31 -4.70 -16.32 27.74
CA GLU A 31 -4.70 -15.17 26.80
C GLU A 31 -5.97 -14.31 26.94
N LEU A 32 -7.14 -14.95 27.06
CA LEU A 32 -8.41 -14.24 27.25
C LEU A 32 -8.44 -13.46 28.58
N GLU A 33 -7.91 -14.02 29.65
CA GLU A 33 -7.80 -13.32 30.95
C GLU A 33 -6.80 -12.16 30.88
N ALA A 34 -5.66 -12.35 30.20
CA ALA A 34 -4.69 -11.28 29.96
C ALA A 34 -5.29 -10.12 29.15
N GLN A 35 -6.05 -10.43 28.09
CA GLN A 35 -6.78 -9.42 27.29
C GLN A 35 -7.82 -8.67 28.10
N LYS A 36 -8.55 -9.33 28.99
CA LYS A 36 -9.50 -8.67 29.89
C LYS A 36 -8.80 -7.70 30.84
N GLN A 37 -7.65 -8.07 31.40
CA GLN A 37 -6.85 -7.19 32.28
C GLN A 37 -6.34 -5.95 31.53
N ILE A 38 -5.86 -6.11 30.28
CA ILE A 38 -5.44 -5.00 29.42
C ILE A 38 -6.61 -4.04 29.16
N ASN A 39 -7.79 -4.56 28.85
CA ASN A 39 -8.98 -3.77 28.61
C ASN A 39 -9.44 -2.98 29.85
N GLU A 40 -9.33 -3.55 31.05
CA GLU A 40 -9.65 -2.83 32.29
C GLU A 40 -8.63 -1.72 32.60
N LEU A 41 -7.34 -1.96 32.34
CA LEU A 41 -6.30 -0.93 32.46
C LEU A 41 -6.50 0.22 31.47
N LEU A 42 -6.88 -0.07 30.22
CA LEU A 42 -7.21 0.93 29.22
C LEU A 42 -8.42 1.78 29.63
N LYS A 43 -9.49 1.18 30.16
CA LYS A 43 -10.66 1.90 30.68
C LYS A 43 -10.30 2.80 31.84
N GLN A 44 -9.41 2.37 32.74
CA GLN A 44 -8.91 3.23 33.83
C GLN A 44 -8.12 4.43 33.30
N ARG A 45 -7.28 4.20 32.31
CA ARG A 45 -6.46 5.27 31.71
C ARG A 45 -7.31 6.30 30.97
N ILE A 46 -8.36 5.85 30.26
CA ILE A 46 -9.35 6.75 29.63
C ILE A 46 -10.05 7.62 30.66
N ARG A 47 -10.51 7.06 31.80
CA ARG A 47 -11.14 7.85 32.87
C ARG A 47 -10.21 8.91 33.47
N ILE A 48 -8.92 8.58 33.62
CA ILE A 48 -7.92 9.54 34.12
C ILE A 48 -7.71 10.68 33.11
N LEU A 49 -7.61 10.37 31.82
CA LEU A 49 -7.47 11.36 30.75
C LEU A 49 -8.70 12.27 30.63
N GLU A 50 -9.91 11.70 30.74
CA GLU A 50 -11.16 12.47 30.76
C GLU A 50 -11.26 13.40 31.96
N ALA A 51 -10.78 12.98 33.13
CA ALA A 51 -10.71 13.82 34.32
C ALA A 51 -9.74 14.98 34.15
N GLN A 52 -8.54 14.72 33.61
CA GLN A 52 -7.54 15.77 33.33
C GLN A 52 -8.02 16.76 32.28
N THR A 53 -8.74 16.31 31.25
CA THR A 53 -9.31 17.20 30.22
C THR A 53 -10.40 18.12 30.81
N LYS A 54 -11.21 17.60 31.75
CA LYS A 54 -12.22 18.43 32.47
C LYS A 54 -11.60 19.47 33.40
N GLU A 55 -10.50 19.13 34.05
CA GLU A 55 -9.77 20.11 34.88
C GLU A 55 -9.15 21.25 34.05
N GLN A 56 -8.58 20.92 32.87
CA GLN A 56 -8.04 21.92 31.95
C GLN A 56 -9.11 22.84 31.35
N GLN A 57 -10.32 22.31 31.08
CA GLN A 57 -11.45 23.11 30.60
C GLN A 57 -12.06 23.99 31.71
N GLY A 58 -11.95 23.60 32.99
CA GLY A 58 -12.42 24.39 34.13
C GLY A 58 -11.59 25.65 34.40
N ASP A 59 -10.29 25.62 34.15
CA ASP A 59 -9.39 26.77 34.34
C ASP A 59 -9.43 27.78 33.17
N ALA A 60 -9.77 27.37 31.97
CA ALA A 60 -9.92 28.24 30.80
C ALA A 60 -11.15 29.17 30.86
N SER A 61 -12.13 28.89 31.74
CA SER A 61 -13.37 29.69 31.89
C SER A 61 -13.24 30.91 32.78
N LYS A 62 -12.08 31.19 33.37
CA LYS A 62 -11.87 32.34 34.29
C LYS A 62 -11.00 33.49 33.74
N ALA A 63 -10.63 33.47 32.44
CA ALA A 63 -9.90 34.57 31.82
C ALA A 63 -10.88 35.51 31.09
N VAL A 64 -10.93 36.74 31.60
CA VAL A 64 -11.70 37.90 31.16
C VAL A 64 -11.57 38.17 29.66
N ALA A 65 -12.72 38.38 28.99
CA ALA A 65 -12.83 38.80 27.61
C ALA A 65 -12.41 40.29 27.42
N PRO A 66 -11.65 40.58 26.36
CA PRO A 66 -11.73 41.87 25.67
C PRO A 66 -12.45 41.72 24.32
N SER A 67 -13.32 42.71 24.10
CA SER A 67 -14.17 42.90 22.92
C SER A 67 -13.42 42.90 21.58
N LEU A 68 -13.90 42.10 20.60
CA LEU A 68 -13.47 42.08 19.22
C LEU A 68 -14.21 43.11 18.35
N PRO A 69 -13.53 43.69 17.35
CA PRO A 69 -14.19 44.23 16.17
C PRO A 69 -14.39 43.11 15.13
N ALA A 70 -15.55 43.14 14.49
CA ALA A 70 -15.90 42.25 13.41
C ALA A 70 -15.07 42.58 12.18
N ASP A 71 -14.26 41.62 11.74
CA ASP A 71 -13.64 41.64 10.43
C ASP A 71 -13.80 40.30 9.71
N THR A 72 -14.21 40.41 8.47
CA THR A 72 -14.55 39.52 7.41
C THR A 72 -13.60 38.32 7.33
N GLU A 73 -14.17 37.13 7.45
CA GLU A 73 -13.51 35.83 7.29
C GLU A 73 -13.12 35.60 5.82
N LYS A 74 -11.86 35.95 5.49
CA LYS A 74 -11.19 35.46 4.29
C LYS A 74 -10.66 34.05 4.59
N ALA A 75 -11.05 33.07 3.77
CA ALA A 75 -10.48 31.73 3.79
C ALA A 75 -8.94 31.81 3.82
N PRO A 76 -8.25 30.99 4.64
CA PRO A 76 -6.81 31.05 4.75
C PRO A 76 -6.16 30.61 3.45
N GLU A 77 -5.47 31.54 2.81
CA GLU A 77 -4.55 31.28 1.71
C GLU A 77 -3.39 30.45 2.28
N LYS A 78 -3.25 29.17 1.83
CA LYS A 78 -2.15 28.29 2.21
C LYS A 78 -0.81 28.93 1.83
N ARG A 79 -0.08 29.42 2.82
CA ARG A 79 1.27 29.99 2.60
C ARG A 79 2.27 28.86 2.48
N ALA A 80 3.15 28.94 1.46
CA ALA A 80 4.33 28.09 1.34
C ALA A 80 5.17 28.17 2.63
N GLY A 81 5.35 27.03 3.30
CA GLY A 81 6.10 26.95 4.56
C GLY A 81 5.24 26.75 5.83
N ASP A 82 4.00 26.31 5.67
CA ASP A 82 3.14 25.97 6.82
C ASP A 82 3.71 24.74 7.56
N PRO A 83 3.85 24.80 8.91
CA PRO A 83 4.38 23.67 9.68
C PRO A 83 3.60 22.35 9.53
N GLU A 84 2.41 22.37 8.94
CA GLU A 84 1.64 21.18 8.61
C GLU A 84 2.25 20.36 7.47
N GLU A 85 2.94 20.97 6.49
CA GLU A 85 3.57 20.25 5.37
C GLU A 85 4.78 19.38 5.80
N ASP A 86 5.29 19.59 7.00
CA ASP A 86 6.45 18.87 7.54
C ASP A 86 6.07 17.66 8.42
N ARG A 87 4.79 17.31 8.53
CA ARG A 87 4.36 16.16 9.32
C ARG A 87 4.56 14.84 8.58
N ALA A 88 4.83 13.76 9.33
CA ALA A 88 5.04 12.43 8.77
C ALA A 88 3.85 11.94 7.93
N LEU A 89 2.62 12.32 8.33
CA LEU A 89 1.40 11.94 7.63
C LEU A 89 1.33 12.55 6.22
N GLU A 90 1.62 13.85 6.04
CA GLU A 90 1.61 14.52 4.73
C GLU A 90 2.68 13.92 3.79
N ARG A 91 3.85 13.58 4.34
CA ARG A 91 4.91 12.90 3.59
C ARG A 91 4.46 11.52 3.11
N ALA A 92 3.79 10.75 3.97
CA ALA A 92 3.23 9.45 3.61
C ALA A 92 2.15 9.58 2.53
N LEU A 93 1.27 10.59 2.60
CA LEU A 93 0.22 10.84 1.60
C LEU A 93 0.79 11.20 0.23
N VAL A 94 1.82 12.04 0.16
CA VAL A 94 2.51 12.35 -1.11
C VAL A 94 3.15 11.10 -1.69
N ARG A 95 3.81 10.28 -0.86
CA ARG A 95 4.41 9.05 -1.30
C ARG A 95 3.39 8.07 -1.88
N GLN A 96 2.22 7.96 -1.27
CA GLN A 96 1.12 7.10 -1.73
C GLN A 96 0.36 7.68 -2.95
N GLY A 97 0.71 8.89 -3.42
CA GLY A 97 0.02 9.55 -4.52
C GLY A 97 -1.34 10.13 -4.15
N LEU A 98 -1.65 10.22 -2.88
CA LEU A 98 -2.90 10.79 -2.33
C LEU A 98 -2.85 12.31 -2.21
N SER A 99 -1.66 12.88 -2.28
CA SER A 99 -1.37 14.32 -2.32
C SER A 99 -0.23 14.58 -3.30
N ILE A 100 0.01 15.84 -3.66
CA ILE A 100 1.04 16.26 -4.62
C ILE A 100 2.02 17.22 -3.95
N LEU A 101 3.24 17.29 -4.49
CA LEU A 101 4.24 18.26 -4.05
C LEU A 101 3.83 19.68 -4.39
N SER A 102 4.21 20.64 -3.54
CA SER A 102 4.06 22.06 -3.81
C SER A 102 4.86 22.47 -5.06
N PRO A 103 4.37 23.42 -5.87
CA PRO A 103 5.06 23.86 -7.08
C PRO A 103 6.52 24.31 -6.81
N GLY A 104 7.46 23.75 -7.57
CA GLY A 104 8.89 24.02 -7.44
C GLY A 104 9.63 23.16 -6.40
N SER A 105 8.92 22.42 -5.56
CA SER A 105 9.53 21.42 -4.68
C SER A 105 9.85 20.16 -5.47
N TRP A 106 10.96 19.52 -5.14
CA TRP A 106 11.30 18.23 -5.72
C TRP A 106 11.70 17.23 -4.63
N GLU A 107 11.53 15.95 -4.91
CA GLU A 107 11.77 14.86 -4.00
C GLU A 107 12.52 13.75 -4.71
N LEU A 108 13.60 13.27 -4.11
CA LEU A 108 14.34 12.10 -4.54
C LEU A 108 14.11 10.97 -3.54
N THR A 109 13.76 9.79 -4.03
CA THR A 109 13.39 8.64 -3.21
C THR A 109 14.19 7.41 -3.61
N PRO A 110 15.35 7.14 -3.01
CA PRO A 110 15.95 5.81 -3.08
C PRO A 110 15.13 4.82 -2.26
N GLY A 111 15.02 3.59 -2.74
CA GLY A 111 14.31 2.52 -2.07
C GLY A 111 14.89 1.15 -2.40
N ILE A 112 14.56 0.18 -1.54
CA ILE A 112 14.85 -1.24 -1.75
C ILE A 112 13.57 -2.00 -1.41
N VAL A 113 13.21 -2.93 -2.26
CA VAL A 113 12.09 -3.86 -2.08
C VAL A 113 12.62 -5.27 -2.17
N TRP A 114 12.16 -6.14 -1.30
CA TRP A 114 12.36 -7.57 -1.37
C TRP A 114 11.00 -8.24 -1.47
N ALA A 115 10.85 -9.13 -2.47
CA ALA A 115 9.66 -9.93 -2.66
C ALA A 115 10.01 -11.41 -2.53
N HIS A 116 9.17 -12.15 -1.81
CA HIS A 116 9.29 -13.57 -1.60
C HIS A 116 8.04 -14.29 -2.10
N THR A 117 8.25 -15.31 -2.93
CA THR A 117 7.22 -16.23 -3.38
C THR A 117 7.63 -17.64 -2.97
N GLY A 118 6.80 -18.31 -2.16
CA GLY A 118 7.02 -19.70 -1.78
C GLY A 118 6.72 -20.64 -2.93
N SER A 119 7.29 -21.85 -2.89
CA SER A 119 7.00 -22.88 -3.86
C SER A 119 5.69 -23.58 -3.57
N ASP A 120 4.84 -23.75 -4.58
CA ASP A 120 3.67 -24.60 -4.56
C ASP A 120 3.68 -25.58 -5.74
N ALA A 121 2.53 -26.20 -6.08
CA ALA A 121 2.44 -27.15 -7.18
C ALA A 121 2.61 -26.50 -8.57
N THR A 122 2.47 -25.17 -8.68
CA THR A 122 2.44 -24.42 -9.94
C THR A 122 3.53 -23.35 -10.03
N ARG A 123 4.16 -22.97 -8.89
CA ARG A 123 5.16 -21.90 -8.81
C ARG A 123 6.46 -22.40 -8.19
N SER A 124 7.59 -21.99 -8.76
CA SER A 124 8.90 -22.13 -8.14
C SER A 124 9.10 -21.07 -7.05
N ARG A 125 10.01 -21.35 -6.13
CA ARG A 125 10.39 -20.36 -5.11
C ARG A 125 11.28 -19.29 -5.73
N SER A 126 10.88 -18.02 -5.57
CA SER A 126 11.71 -16.87 -5.94
C SER A 126 11.95 -15.93 -4.75
N ASP A 127 13.10 -15.26 -4.79
CA ASP A 127 13.49 -14.18 -3.90
C ASP A 127 14.03 -13.02 -4.77
N ASP A 128 13.25 -11.94 -4.89
CA ASP A 128 13.53 -10.84 -5.80
C ASP A 128 13.89 -9.58 -5.02
N TYR A 129 14.98 -8.92 -5.39
CA TYR A 129 15.44 -7.67 -4.80
C TYR A 129 15.38 -6.57 -5.85
N ILE A 130 14.70 -5.46 -5.54
CA ILE A 130 14.51 -4.32 -6.44
C ILE A 130 15.04 -3.07 -5.74
N ALA A 131 16.14 -2.51 -6.25
CA ALA A 131 16.57 -1.17 -5.87
C ALA A 131 15.84 -0.16 -6.76
N THR A 132 15.25 0.89 -6.18
CA THR A 132 14.50 1.92 -6.92
C THR A 132 15.10 3.30 -6.69
N LEU A 133 15.07 4.12 -7.71
CA LEU A 133 15.35 5.54 -7.60
C LEU A 133 14.25 6.32 -8.29
N ASP A 134 13.41 7.00 -7.48
CA ASP A 134 12.34 7.85 -7.98
C ASP A 134 12.67 9.32 -7.76
N ALA A 135 12.41 10.14 -8.77
CA ALA A 135 12.47 11.59 -8.68
C ALA A 135 11.09 12.19 -9.00
N ARG A 136 10.64 13.17 -8.20
CA ARG A 136 9.35 13.85 -8.37
C ARG A 136 9.54 15.35 -8.28
N ILE A 137 8.76 16.10 -9.05
CA ILE A 137 8.74 17.56 -9.02
C ILE A 137 7.30 18.08 -9.02
N GLY A 138 6.99 18.97 -8.10
CA GLY A 138 5.73 19.71 -8.08
C GLY A 138 5.72 20.78 -9.16
N LEU A 139 4.66 20.83 -9.96
CA LEU A 139 4.46 21.75 -11.06
C LEU A 139 3.28 22.68 -10.77
N PRO A 140 3.15 23.84 -11.50
CA PRO A 140 1.97 24.69 -11.42
C PRO A 140 0.67 23.91 -11.70
N TRP A 141 -0.48 24.54 -11.40
CA TRP A 141 -1.83 24.00 -11.64
C TRP A 141 -2.15 22.69 -10.89
N ASN A 142 -1.59 22.50 -9.73
CA ASN A 142 -1.79 21.30 -8.92
C ASN A 142 -1.44 20.01 -9.70
N THR A 143 -0.25 19.99 -10.30
CA THR A 143 0.30 18.84 -11.01
C THR A 143 1.65 18.45 -10.43
N MET A 144 2.06 17.21 -10.63
CA MET A 144 3.36 16.67 -10.21
C MET A 144 3.83 15.70 -11.30
N LEU A 145 5.10 15.79 -11.67
CA LEU A 145 5.75 14.86 -12.59
C LEU A 145 6.72 13.97 -11.81
N GLY A 146 6.83 12.71 -12.19
CA GLY A 146 7.79 11.76 -11.62
C GLY A 146 8.42 10.89 -12.68
N ILE A 147 9.64 10.44 -12.36
CA ILE A 147 10.40 9.46 -13.11
C ILE A 147 10.93 8.41 -12.14
N GLY A 148 10.87 7.13 -12.50
CA GLY A 148 11.38 6.03 -11.69
C GLY A 148 12.26 5.10 -12.51
N VAL A 149 13.35 4.65 -11.90
CA VAL A 149 14.31 3.70 -12.49
C VAL A 149 14.49 2.56 -11.49
N PRO A 150 14.05 1.34 -11.81
CA PRO A 150 14.33 0.15 -11.00
C PRO A 150 15.62 -0.52 -11.45
N TYR A 151 16.28 -1.20 -10.52
CA TYR A 151 17.35 -2.15 -10.76
C TYR A 151 17.00 -3.46 -10.06
N TYR A 152 16.86 -4.52 -10.83
CA TYR A 152 16.45 -5.83 -10.36
C TYR A 152 17.66 -6.72 -10.06
N ILE A 153 17.52 -7.54 -9.03
CA ILE A 153 18.35 -8.70 -8.74
C ILE A 153 17.38 -9.83 -8.45
N GLU A 154 17.16 -10.68 -9.40
CA GLU A 154 16.20 -11.78 -9.35
C GLU A 154 16.93 -13.10 -9.20
N ALA A 155 16.48 -13.92 -8.26
CA ALA A 155 17.05 -15.23 -7.97
C ALA A 155 15.94 -16.29 -7.91
N ASP A 156 15.84 -17.08 -8.98
CA ASP A 156 14.99 -18.27 -9.05
C ASP A 156 15.83 -19.53 -8.86
N ARG A 157 15.34 -20.47 -8.07
CA ARG A 157 16.08 -21.70 -7.77
C ARG A 157 16.28 -22.64 -8.96
N GLU A 158 15.37 -22.59 -9.93
CA GLU A 158 15.37 -23.51 -11.08
C GLU A 158 16.03 -22.87 -12.29
N ILE A 159 15.89 -21.55 -12.45
CA ILE A 159 16.29 -20.81 -13.63
C ILE A 159 17.66 -20.14 -13.44
N GLY A 160 17.99 -19.69 -12.21
CA GLY A 160 19.26 -19.04 -11.89
C GLY A 160 19.11 -17.60 -11.40
N GLU A 161 20.16 -16.81 -11.48
CA GLU A 161 20.20 -15.41 -11.06
C GLU A 161 20.39 -14.50 -12.27
N ASN A 162 19.71 -13.34 -12.29
CA ASN A 162 19.95 -12.27 -13.24
C ASN A 162 19.85 -10.90 -12.54
N SER A 163 20.56 -9.89 -13.06
CA SER A 163 20.49 -8.54 -12.52
C SER A 163 20.73 -7.48 -13.59
N GLY A 164 20.04 -6.35 -13.50
CA GLY A 164 20.17 -5.23 -14.42
C GLY A 164 19.08 -4.18 -14.23
N PHE A 165 19.12 -3.17 -15.09
CA PHE A 165 18.10 -2.13 -15.07
C PHE A 165 16.79 -2.64 -15.67
N GLY A 166 15.68 -2.32 -15.01
CA GLY A 166 14.34 -2.56 -15.52
C GLY A 166 13.78 -1.37 -16.31
N ASP A 167 12.49 -1.40 -16.53
CA ASP A 167 11.78 -0.43 -17.36
C ASP A 167 11.68 0.94 -16.71
N LEU A 168 11.97 1.98 -17.49
CA LEU A 168 11.79 3.36 -17.07
C LEU A 168 10.30 3.69 -16.91
N SER A 169 9.94 4.30 -15.78
CA SER A 169 8.59 4.79 -15.54
C SER A 169 8.51 6.31 -15.53
N LEU A 170 7.52 6.86 -16.26
CA LEU A 170 7.13 8.26 -16.21
C LEU A 170 5.73 8.38 -15.65
N ARG A 171 5.48 9.32 -14.74
CA ARG A 171 4.15 9.49 -14.15
C ARG A 171 3.80 10.95 -13.99
N LEU A 172 2.57 11.30 -14.36
CA LEU A 172 1.97 12.61 -14.19
C LEU A 172 0.80 12.48 -13.21
N TRP A 173 0.78 13.30 -12.17
CA TRP A 173 -0.35 13.43 -11.24
C TRP A 173 -1.03 14.77 -11.43
N LYS A 174 -2.34 14.76 -11.24
CA LYS A 174 -3.19 15.96 -11.25
C LYS A 174 -4.16 15.90 -10.08
N GLN A 175 -4.10 16.89 -9.20
CA GLN A 175 -5.13 17.06 -8.19
C GLN A 175 -6.32 17.80 -8.83
N PHE A 176 -7.46 17.11 -8.93
CA PHE A 176 -8.71 17.66 -9.47
C PHE A 176 -9.51 18.40 -8.41
N LEU A 177 -9.53 17.84 -7.18
CA LEU A 177 -10.23 18.42 -6.04
C LEU A 177 -9.29 18.45 -4.83
N ALA A 178 -9.14 19.60 -4.21
CA ALA A 178 -8.54 19.69 -2.89
C ALA A 178 -9.57 19.30 -1.83
N GLN A 179 -9.11 18.66 -0.76
CA GLN A 179 -10.00 18.33 0.35
C GLN A 179 -10.62 19.58 0.96
N SER A 180 -11.90 19.49 1.28
CA SER A 180 -12.63 20.47 2.07
C SER A 180 -13.45 19.76 3.15
N ASN A 181 -14.16 20.52 4.01
CA ASN A 181 -15.01 19.92 5.03
C ASN A 181 -16.04 18.93 4.42
N ASN A 182 -16.59 19.24 3.25
CA ASN A 182 -17.68 18.48 2.62
C ASN A 182 -17.19 17.47 1.57
N TYR A 183 -16.00 17.67 0.99
CA TYR A 183 -15.51 16.85 -0.12
C TYR A 183 -14.13 16.24 0.19
N PRO A 184 -13.90 14.97 -0.21
CA PRO A 184 -12.56 14.38 -0.15
C PRO A 184 -11.63 15.03 -1.19
N SER A 185 -10.33 14.83 -1.04
CA SER A 185 -9.36 15.08 -2.11
C SER A 185 -9.55 14.10 -3.24
N LEU A 186 -9.31 14.53 -4.49
CA LEU A 186 -9.32 13.68 -5.67
C LEU A 186 -8.07 13.96 -6.50
N VAL A 187 -7.24 12.92 -6.68
CA VAL A 187 -5.99 12.97 -7.45
C VAL A 187 -6.02 11.89 -8.50
N GLY A 188 -5.90 12.26 -9.77
CA GLY A 188 -5.68 11.31 -10.84
C GLY A 188 -4.22 11.20 -11.22
N SER A 189 -3.78 10.06 -11.75
CA SER A 189 -2.46 9.93 -12.35
C SER A 189 -2.49 9.10 -13.62
N LEU A 190 -1.56 9.45 -14.51
CA LEU A 190 -1.24 8.73 -15.73
C LEU A 190 0.22 8.31 -15.63
N ALA A 191 0.50 7.02 -15.78
CA ALA A 191 1.84 6.49 -15.82
C ALA A 191 2.10 5.76 -17.13
N TYR A 192 3.31 5.91 -17.63
CA TYR A 192 3.82 5.20 -18.79
C TYR A 192 5.11 4.48 -18.43
N ASN A 193 5.15 3.17 -18.68
CA ASN A 193 6.35 2.36 -18.55
C ASN A 193 6.88 2.07 -19.95
N ALA A 194 8.12 2.48 -20.19
CA ALA A 194 8.83 2.24 -21.45
C ALA A 194 9.61 0.92 -21.34
N PRO A 195 9.61 0.05 -22.34
CA PRO A 195 10.40 -1.17 -22.38
C PRO A 195 11.88 -0.82 -22.62
N THR A 196 12.54 -0.35 -21.57
CA THR A 196 13.96 0.07 -21.59
C THR A 196 14.82 -0.81 -20.71
N GLY A 197 14.22 -1.81 -20.08
CA GLY A 197 14.93 -2.81 -19.28
C GLY A 197 15.96 -3.56 -20.11
N GLU A 198 16.96 -4.08 -19.47
CA GLU A 198 17.96 -4.89 -20.15
C GLU A 198 17.33 -6.20 -20.61
N ASP A 199 17.40 -6.48 -21.91
CA ASP A 199 17.07 -7.79 -22.46
C ASP A 199 17.91 -8.84 -21.71
N ALA A 200 17.24 -9.86 -21.23
CA ALA A 200 17.91 -10.88 -20.49
C ALA A 200 18.94 -11.60 -21.37
N ALA A 201 20.20 -11.21 -21.25
CA ALA A 201 21.30 -12.11 -21.60
C ALA A 201 21.28 -13.35 -20.68
N GLY A 202 20.42 -13.36 -19.69
CA GLY A 202 20.17 -14.39 -18.69
C GLY A 202 18.80 -15.08 -18.90
N PRO A 203 18.54 -16.12 -18.13
CA PRO A 203 17.30 -16.89 -18.24
C PRO A 203 16.05 -16.17 -17.68
N ILE A 204 16.23 -15.06 -16.96
CA ILE A 204 15.17 -14.28 -16.32
C ILE A 204 15.15 -12.88 -16.96
N PRO A 205 14.04 -12.45 -17.62
CA PRO A 205 13.92 -11.13 -18.21
C PRO A 205 13.83 -10.04 -17.10
N LEU A 206 14.56 -8.94 -17.26
CA LEU A 206 14.58 -7.83 -16.29
C LEU A 206 13.68 -6.66 -16.72
N GLY A 207 13.37 -6.58 -18.01
CA GLY A 207 12.36 -5.68 -18.59
C GLY A 207 11.07 -6.42 -18.88
N SER A 208 9.99 -5.68 -19.08
CA SER A 208 8.71 -6.26 -19.52
C SER A 208 8.67 -6.49 -21.04
N ASP A 209 9.56 -5.85 -21.80
CA ASP A 209 9.58 -5.76 -23.26
C ASP A 209 8.31 -5.14 -23.86
N PHE A 210 7.39 -4.67 -23.01
CA PHE A 210 6.10 -4.13 -23.40
C PHE A 210 5.90 -2.68 -22.95
N HIS A 211 5.33 -1.88 -23.81
CA HIS A 211 4.79 -0.57 -23.44
C HIS A 211 3.57 -0.74 -22.54
N ARG A 212 3.52 -0.01 -21.41
CA ARG A 212 2.35 -0.04 -20.51
C ARG A 212 1.88 1.38 -20.17
N LEU A 213 0.57 1.57 -20.22
CA LEU A 213 -0.10 2.80 -19.82
C LEU A 213 -1.04 2.52 -18.65
N SER A 214 -0.86 3.25 -17.54
CA SER A 214 -1.65 3.05 -16.32
C SER A 214 -2.37 4.32 -15.91
N PHE A 215 -3.64 4.18 -15.54
CA PHE A 215 -4.50 5.24 -15.01
C PHE A 215 -4.83 4.92 -13.56
N ASN A 216 -4.73 5.92 -12.67
CA ASN A 216 -5.16 5.78 -11.29
C ASN A 216 -6.04 6.97 -10.90
N LEU A 217 -7.06 6.71 -10.11
CA LEU A 217 -7.92 7.71 -9.49
C LEU A 217 -7.94 7.49 -7.98
N ASN A 218 -7.31 8.39 -7.26
CA ASN A 218 -7.12 8.33 -5.83
C ASN A 218 -8.04 9.32 -5.13
N THR A 219 -8.68 8.88 -4.05
CA THR A 219 -9.46 9.75 -3.16
C THR A 219 -8.96 9.61 -1.73
N SER A 220 -8.96 10.71 -0.97
CA SER A 220 -8.61 10.69 0.44
C SER A 220 -9.40 11.70 1.25
N LYS A 221 -9.71 11.34 2.51
CA LYS A 221 -10.41 12.20 3.46
C LYS A 221 -9.69 12.17 4.80
N SER A 222 -9.15 13.31 5.19
CA SER A 222 -8.54 13.50 6.52
C SER A 222 -9.61 13.76 7.57
N ILE A 223 -9.55 13.01 8.65
CA ILE A 223 -10.37 13.13 9.86
C ILE A 223 -9.39 12.99 11.02
N ASP A 224 -8.67 14.08 11.34
CA ASP A 224 -7.57 14.12 12.30
C ASP A 224 -7.83 13.23 13.54
N PRO A 225 -6.91 12.31 13.91
CA PRO A 225 -5.60 12.04 13.33
C PRO A 225 -5.56 10.97 12.20
N LEU A 226 -6.71 10.61 11.63
CA LEU A 226 -6.90 9.55 10.66
C LEU A 226 -7.09 10.13 9.25
N VAL A 227 -6.53 9.45 8.25
CA VAL A 227 -6.84 9.68 6.84
C VAL A 227 -7.36 8.38 6.24
N LEU A 228 -8.59 8.39 5.76
CA LEU A 228 -9.14 7.31 4.96
C LEU A 228 -8.79 7.55 3.48
N TYR A 229 -8.44 6.50 2.76
CA TYR A 229 -8.13 6.59 1.35
C TYR A 229 -8.67 5.41 0.56
N GLY A 230 -8.83 5.64 -0.74
CA GLY A 230 -9.15 4.61 -1.70
C GLY A 230 -8.66 5.01 -3.07
N ASP A 231 -8.29 4.04 -3.89
CA ASP A 231 -7.97 4.24 -5.29
C ASP A 231 -8.56 3.15 -6.18
N LEU A 232 -8.76 3.53 -7.46
CA LEU A 232 -9.09 2.63 -8.54
C LEU A 232 -8.00 2.78 -9.59
N PHE A 233 -7.56 1.68 -10.16
CA PHE A 233 -6.54 1.71 -11.19
C PHE A 233 -6.85 0.75 -12.34
N TYR A 234 -6.34 1.12 -13.51
CA TYR A 234 -6.38 0.31 -14.71
C TYR A 234 -5.05 0.46 -15.46
N SER A 235 -4.49 -0.63 -15.93
CA SER A 235 -3.26 -0.66 -16.72
C SER A 235 -3.51 -1.44 -18.00
N TYR A 236 -3.23 -0.80 -19.11
CA TYR A 236 -3.24 -1.38 -20.45
C TYR A 236 -1.82 -1.68 -20.89
N THR A 237 -1.55 -2.90 -21.34
CA THR A 237 -0.27 -3.32 -21.89
C THR A 237 -0.42 -3.50 -23.41
N PHE A 238 0.42 -2.84 -24.18
CA PHE A 238 0.38 -2.92 -25.64
C PHE A 238 0.92 -4.28 -26.09
N SER A 239 0.43 -4.78 -27.21
CA SER A 239 0.98 -5.99 -27.84
C SER A 239 2.32 -5.69 -28.49
N GLU A 240 3.19 -6.72 -28.55
CA GLU A 240 4.46 -6.72 -29.27
C GLU A 240 4.63 -8.03 -30.04
N ASP A 241 5.37 -7.94 -31.16
CA ASP A 241 5.65 -9.06 -32.04
C ASP A 241 7.00 -9.71 -31.69
N PHE A 242 6.99 -11.00 -31.32
CA PHE A 242 8.17 -11.81 -31.06
C PHE A 242 8.25 -13.00 -32.04
N ASP A 243 9.22 -13.01 -32.93
CA ASP A 243 9.43 -14.12 -33.90
C ASP A 243 8.15 -14.50 -34.64
N ASP A 244 7.42 -13.55 -35.18
CA ASP A 244 6.13 -13.71 -35.89
C ASP A 244 4.94 -14.15 -35.00
N ILE A 245 5.05 -14.02 -33.68
CA ILE A 245 3.97 -14.26 -32.72
C ILE A 245 3.63 -12.95 -32.03
N GLU A 246 2.39 -12.49 -32.17
CA GLU A 246 1.89 -11.34 -31.43
C GLU A 246 1.54 -11.76 -29.99
N ILE A 247 2.14 -11.10 -29.01
CA ILE A 247 1.84 -11.31 -27.57
C ILE A 247 1.31 -10.01 -27.00
N GLN A 248 0.14 -10.08 -26.37
CA GLN A 248 -0.41 -9.01 -25.54
C GLN A 248 -0.52 -9.52 -24.11
N PRO A 249 0.31 -8.99 -23.18
CA PRO A 249 0.18 -9.30 -21.76
C PRO A 249 -1.16 -8.83 -21.19
N SER A 250 -1.55 -9.45 -20.10
CA SER A 250 -2.81 -9.18 -19.41
C SER A 250 -2.99 -7.70 -19.06
N ASP A 251 -4.16 -7.17 -19.34
CA ASP A 251 -4.61 -5.92 -18.75
C ASP A 251 -4.85 -6.10 -17.26
N THR A 252 -4.61 -5.07 -16.49
CA THR A 252 -4.79 -5.13 -15.04
C THR A 252 -5.77 -4.06 -14.60
N MET A 253 -6.77 -4.43 -13.82
CA MET A 253 -7.60 -3.48 -13.10
C MET A 253 -7.68 -3.84 -11.63
N GLY A 254 -7.93 -2.86 -10.78
CA GLY A 254 -8.05 -3.14 -9.36
C GLY A 254 -8.44 -1.95 -8.53
N PHE A 255 -8.47 -2.21 -7.25
CA PHE A 255 -8.76 -1.18 -6.25
C PHE A 255 -7.87 -1.35 -5.03
N ARG A 256 -7.71 -0.26 -4.30
CA ARG A 256 -7.02 -0.21 -3.02
C ARG A 256 -7.84 0.64 -2.06
N GLY A 257 -7.87 0.28 -0.80
CA GLY A 257 -8.50 1.07 0.25
C GLY A 257 -7.82 0.87 1.57
N GLY A 258 -7.82 1.90 2.41
CA GLY A 258 -7.13 1.80 3.68
C GLY A 258 -7.24 3.06 4.53
N ALA A 259 -6.42 3.08 5.57
CA ALA A 259 -6.32 4.16 6.51
C ALA A 259 -4.88 4.46 6.90
N SER A 260 -4.54 5.72 7.03
CA SER A 260 -3.28 6.21 7.60
C SER A 260 -3.56 6.97 8.89
N LEU A 261 -2.76 6.72 9.92
CA LEU A 261 -2.89 7.31 11.24
C LEU A 261 -1.63 8.10 11.60
N ALA A 262 -1.78 9.35 11.99
CA ALA A 262 -0.72 10.11 12.65
C ALA A 262 -0.60 9.63 14.11
N ILE A 263 0.41 8.80 14.40
CA ILE A 263 0.67 8.27 15.75
C ILE A 263 1.30 9.37 16.61
N THR A 264 2.26 10.08 16.02
CA THR A 264 2.86 11.33 16.54
C THR A 264 3.09 12.27 15.35
N PRO A 265 3.48 13.54 15.57
CA PRO A 265 3.86 14.43 14.46
C PRO A 265 4.94 13.84 13.54
N ASP A 266 5.84 13.02 14.10
CA ASP A 266 6.99 12.45 13.39
C ASP A 266 6.77 11.00 12.94
N ILE A 267 5.70 10.32 13.40
CA ILE A 267 5.43 8.89 13.15
C ILE A 267 4.04 8.73 12.56
N THR A 268 3.95 8.03 11.46
CA THR A 268 2.69 7.60 10.85
C THR A 268 2.66 6.09 10.66
N GLY A 269 1.46 5.51 10.78
CA GLY A 269 1.19 4.12 10.44
C GLY A 269 0.10 4.06 9.37
N ASN A 270 0.12 3.03 8.54
CA ASN A 270 -0.97 2.78 7.59
C ASN A 270 -1.28 1.28 7.51
N ILE A 271 -2.54 1.01 7.21
CA ILE A 271 -3.05 -0.31 6.88
C ILE A 271 -3.98 -0.20 5.68
N GLY A 272 -3.94 -1.17 4.79
CA GLY A 272 -4.75 -1.17 3.58
C GLY A 272 -4.96 -2.56 3.01
N LEU A 273 -5.86 -2.64 2.07
CA LEU A 273 -6.13 -3.80 1.24
C LEU A 273 -6.01 -3.36 -0.22
N ARG A 274 -5.27 -4.14 -1.02
CA ARG A 274 -5.17 -3.96 -2.48
C ARG A 274 -5.57 -5.25 -3.15
N VAL A 275 -6.40 -5.15 -4.19
CA VAL A 275 -6.78 -6.28 -5.05
C VAL A 275 -6.63 -5.86 -6.49
N SER A 276 -5.98 -6.71 -7.27
CA SER A 276 -5.74 -6.55 -8.72
C SER A 276 -6.28 -7.77 -9.44
N PHE A 277 -6.97 -7.54 -10.53
CA PHE A 277 -7.45 -8.57 -11.44
C PHE A 277 -6.70 -8.42 -12.76
N LEU A 278 -5.99 -9.44 -13.16
CA LEU A 278 -5.30 -9.54 -14.42
C LEU A 278 -6.17 -10.38 -15.35
N ASP A 279 -6.44 -9.88 -16.57
CA ASP A 279 -7.17 -10.62 -17.60
C ASP A 279 -6.27 -11.73 -18.17
N GLU A 280 -6.81 -12.59 -19.02
CA GLU A 280 -6.03 -13.59 -19.74
C GLU A 280 -5.04 -12.93 -20.71
N LEU A 281 -3.85 -13.50 -20.84
CA LEU A 281 -2.86 -13.14 -21.86
C LEU A 281 -3.43 -13.48 -23.25
N GLU A 282 -3.18 -12.63 -24.24
CA GLU A 282 -3.54 -12.92 -25.63
C GLU A 282 -2.29 -13.27 -26.46
N ARG A 283 -2.44 -14.28 -27.30
CA ARG A 283 -1.43 -14.71 -28.28
C ARG A 283 -2.08 -14.82 -29.64
N ASP A 284 -1.54 -14.10 -30.63
CA ASP A 284 -2.10 -13.99 -31.99
C ASP A 284 -3.59 -13.62 -32.00
N GLY A 285 -4.03 -12.76 -31.06
CA GLY A 285 -5.41 -12.33 -30.87
C GLY A 285 -6.33 -13.37 -30.21
N GLU A 286 -5.79 -14.50 -29.73
CA GLU A 286 -6.55 -15.51 -28.99
C GLU A 286 -6.17 -15.53 -27.51
N LYS A 287 -7.17 -15.54 -26.63
CA LYS A 287 -6.96 -15.60 -25.17
C LYS A 287 -6.43 -16.96 -24.75
N VAL A 288 -5.35 -16.95 -23.96
CA VAL A 288 -4.75 -18.15 -23.39
C VAL A 288 -5.44 -18.46 -22.07
N GLN A 289 -6.29 -19.48 -22.06
CA GLN A 289 -7.09 -19.87 -20.90
C GLN A 289 -6.23 -20.25 -19.69
N GLY A 290 -6.64 -19.75 -18.50
CA GLY A 290 -5.98 -20.04 -17.24
C GLY A 290 -4.72 -19.21 -16.98
N THR A 291 -4.53 -18.11 -17.70
CA THR A 291 -3.49 -17.11 -17.43
C THR A 291 -4.02 -15.89 -16.67
N ASP A 292 -5.32 -15.85 -16.40
CA ASP A 292 -5.92 -14.84 -15.53
C ASP A 292 -5.44 -15.01 -14.09
N GLN A 293 -5.26 -13.89 -13.38
CA GLN A 293 -4.75 -13.89 -12.01
C GLN A 293 -5.53 -12.92 -11.14
N THR A 294 -5.66 -13.26 -9.86
CA THR A 294 -6.16 -12.36 -8.84
C THR A 294 -5.11 -12.17 -7.75
N ILE A 295 -4.52 -10.98 -7.72
CA ILE A 295 -3.44 -10.62 -6.78
C ILE A 295 -4.01 -9.74 -5.68
N GLY A 296 -3.98 -10.22 -4.44
CA GLY A 296 -4.48 -9.51 -3.26
C GLY A 296 -3.42 -9.35 -2.19
N PHE A 297 -3.35 -8.17 -1.55
CA PHE A 297 -2.42 -7.87 -0.47
C PHE A 297 -3.11 -7.19 0.71
N LEU A 298 -2.75 -7.63 1.92
CA LEU A 298 -2.89 -6.82 3.12
C LEU A 298 -1.63 -5.97 3.25
N GLU A 299 -1.79 -4.64 3.18
CA GLU A 299 -0.71 -3.67 3.23
C GLU A 299 -0.57 -3.11 4.65
N VAL A 300 0.63 -3.11 5.19
CA VAL A 300 0.98 -2.47 6.46
C VAL A 300 2.21 -1.60 6.25
N GLY A 301 2.19 -0.40 6.80
CA GLY A 301 3.34 0.50 6.67
C GLY A 301 3.54 1.40 7.86
N MET A 302 4.75 1.89 7.98
CA MET A 302 5.15 2.86 8.97
C MET A 302 6.09 3.89 8.36
N GLY A 303 5.92 5.13 8.77
CA GLY A 303 6.79 6.23 8.36
C GLY A 303 7.33 7.00 9.55
N TYR A 304 8.58 7.43 9.44
CA TYR A 304 9.27 8.22 10.46
C TYR A 304 9.99 9.41 9.84
N LEU A 305 9.73 10.60 10.38
CA LEU A 305 10.37 11.84 9.94
C LEU A 305 11.77 11.93 10.56
N LEU A 306 12.81 11.63 9.79
CA LEU A 306 14.21 11.71 10.23
C LEU A 306 14.61 13.16 10.52
N ASN A 307 14.18 14.07 9.65
CA ASN A 307 14.38 15.50 9.73
C ASN A 307 13.38 16.21 8.80
N ARG A 308 13.39 17.55 8.75
CA ARG A 308 12.48 18.33 7.88
C ARG A 308 12.53 17.97 6.40
N ARG A 309 13.61 17.35 5.91
CA ARG A 309 13.78 17.02 4.49
C ARG A 309 13.63 15.53 4.22
N SER A 310 14.01 14.67 5.15
CA SER A 310 14.09 13.22 4.94
C SER A 310 13.08 12.46 5.78
N PHE A 311 12.41 11.52 5.15
CA PHE A 311 11.39 10.66 5.73
C PHE A 311 11.77 9.20 5.49
N LEU A 312 11.79 8.37 6.52
CA LEU A 312 12.03 6.94 6.42
C LEU A 312 10.68 6.23 6.32
N SER A 313 10.52 5.36 5.35
CA SER A 313 9.30 4.59 5.16
C SER A 313 9.58 3.11 5.08
N PHE A 314 8.80 2.34 5.82
CA PHE A 314 8.74 0.89 5.77
C PHE A 314 7.38 0.44 5.27
N SER A 315 7.35 -0.64 4.50
CA SER A 315 6.13 -1.31 4.06
C SER A 315 6.28 -2.82 4.12
N ALA A 316 5.18 -3.50 4.40
CA ALA A 316 5.02 -4.94 4.30
C ALA A 316 3.68 -5.21 3.63
N ASP A 317 3.70 -5.90 2.50
CA ASP A 317 2.53 -6.35 1.78
C ASP A 317 2.47 -7.88 1.92
N ILE A 318 1.40 -8.38 2.54
CA ILE A 318 1.19 -9.80 2.82
C ILE A 318 0.20 -10.33 1.78
N GLY A 319 0.61 -11.33 1.00
CA GLY A 319 -0.24 -11.99 0.01
C GLY A 319 -1.44 -12.67 0.67
N ILE A 320 -2.63 -12.48 0.11
CA ILE A 320 -3.89 -13.06 0.61
C ILE A 320 -4.63 -13.88 -0.44
N THR A 321 -4.06 -14.00 -1.64
CA THR A 321 -4.58 -14.83 -2.73
C THR A 321 -3.47 -15.76 -3.24
N ASP A 322 -3.87 -16.84 -3.90
CA ASP A 322 -2.92 -17.86 -4.38
C ASP A 322 -1.95 -17.32 -5.45
N ASP A 323 -2.34 -16.30 -6.22
CA ASP A 323 -1.49 -15.70 -7.25
C ASP A 323 -0.54 -14.61 -6.70
N SER A 324 -0.70 -14.21 -5.44
CA SER A 324 0.16 -13.19 -4.83
C SER A 324 1.51 -13.74 -4.41
N PRO A 325 2.59 -12.94 -4.47
CA PRO A 325 3.77 -13.17 -3.63
C PRO A 325 3.36 -13.27 -2.15
N ASP A 326 4.01 -14.15 -1.39
CA ASP A 326 3.65 -14.37 0.02
C ASP A 326 3.93 -13.13 0.87
N LEU A 327 5.06 -12.46 0.59
CA LEU A 327 5.49 -11.28 1.35
C LEU A 327 6.34 -10.36 0.49
N ILE A 328 6.03 -9.06 0.55
CA ILE A 328 6.86 -8.00 -0.02
C ILE A 328 7.25 -7.05 1.10
N LEU A 329 8.54 -6.80 1.29
CA LEU A 329 9.06 -5.81 2.25
C LEU A 329 9.72 -4.66 1.50
N GLY A 330 9.44 -3.44 1.93
CA GLY A 330 10.00 -2.24 1.34
C GLY A 330 10.57 -1.27 2.36
N ILE A 331 11.69 -0.65 2.01
CA ILE A 331 12.26 0.48 2.73
C ILE A 331 12.61 1.59 1.73
N SER A 332 12.34 2.84 2.08
CA SER A 332 12.73 3.98 1.23
C SER A 332 12.94 5.24 2.04
N VAL A 333 13.70 6.19 1.47
CA VAL A 333 14.09 7.44 2.13
C VAL A 333 13.77 8.63 1.22
N PRO A 334 12.49 9.04 1.07
CA PRO A 334 12.13 10.26 0.37
C PRO A 334 12.82 11.48 0.98
N THR A 335 13.53 12.25 0.16
CA THR A 335 14.23 13.46 0.60
C THR A 335 13.79 14.64 -0.29
N ARG A 336 13.27 15.71 0.32
CA ARG A 336 12.82 16.94 -0.35
C ARG A 336 13.89 18.01 -0.41
N PHE A 337 13.83 18.79 -1.47
CA PHE A 337 14.74 19.91 -1.74
C PHE A 337 13.99 21.14 -2.18
#